data_05c943c202f5ee2c131acd11544cd703
#
_entry.id   05c943c202f5ee2c131acd11544cd703
#
_cell.length_a   1.000
_cell.length_b   1.000
_cell.length_c   1.000
_cell.angle_alpha   90.00
_cell.angle_beta   90.00
_cell.angle_gamma   90.00
#
_symmetry.space_group_name_H-M   'P 1'
#
loop_
_entity.id
_entity.type
_entity.pdbx_description
1 polymer ?
#
loop_
_entity_poly.entity_id
_entity_poly.type
_entity_poly.pdbx_seq_one_letter_code
_entity_poly.pdbx_strand_id
1 'polypeptide(L)'
;MRFAGTPAEQVDGLCRAPIWPGMEAVAPMLPTTMPPSWASPGRCRPSWPRVLVPALVMAGDVGLPFVPDAARVMGQAIPQGQLRTLEGQTHEVNPGVLAPVLVEFF
;
A
#
# COMPACT_ATOMS: atom_id res chain seq x y z
N MET A 1 12.39 -0.85 14.08
CA MET A 1 11.22 -0.84 13.19
C MET A 1 10.74 -2.29 12.98
N ARG A 2 9.73 -2.69 13.73
CA ARG A 2 9.16 -4.05 13.64
C ARG A 2 7.77 -4.03 12.99
N PHE A 3 7.53 -3.07 12.12
CA PHE A 3 6.24 -2.96 11.47
C PHE A 3 6.17 -3.87 10.23
N ALA A 4 4.99 -4.41 10.01
CA ALA A 4 4.64 -5.16 8.81
C ALA A 4 5.36 -6.52 8.65
N GLY A 5 5.88 -7.11 9.72
CA GLY A 5 6.51 -8.43 9.65
C GLY A 5 7.84 -8.47 8.90
N THR A 6 8.47 -7.33 8.68
CA THR A 6 9.78 -7.25 8.03
C THR A 6 10.86 -7.85 8.94
N PRO A 7 11.66 -8.81 8.49
CA PRO A 7 12.76 -9.36 9.26
C PRO A 7 13.79 -8.29 9.66
N ALA A 8 14.34 -8.42 10.88
CA ALA A 8 15.31 -7.45 11.41
C ALA A 8 16.53 -7.27 10.51
N GLU A 9 16.99 -8.33 9.87
CA GLU A 9 18.12 -8.32 8.95
C GLU A 9 17.87 -7.44 7.72
N GLN A 10 16.63 -7.44 7.21
CA GLN A 10 16.24 -6.58 6.10
C GLN A 10 16.17 -5.12 6.53
N VAL A 11 15.70 -4.85 7.74
CA VAL A 11 15.68 -3.50 8.31
C VAL A 11 17.10 -2.97 8.46
N ASP A 12 18.01 -3.76 8.99
CA ASP A 12 19.43 -3.38 9.13
C ASP A 12 20.09 -3.13 7.78
N GLY A 13 19.78 -3.95 6.79
CA GLY A 13 20.25 -3.77 5.42
C GLY A 13 19.75 -2.45 4.81
N LEU A 14 18.47 -2.14 5.01
CA LEU A 14 17.86 -0.92 4.52
C LEU A 14 18.47 0.33 5.19
N CYS A 15 18.70 0.29 6.50
CA CYS A 15 19.33 1.40 7.25
C CYS A 15 20.75 1.70 6.79
N ARG A 16 21.43 0.73 6.21
CA ARG A 16 22.78 0.89 5.64
C ARG A 16 22.77 1.23 4.15
N ALA A 17 21.62 1.19 3.52
CA ALA A 17 21.50 1.47 2.08
C ALA A 17 21.74 2.98 1.79
N PRO A 18 22.34 3.31 0.64
CA PRO A 18 22.59 4.71 0.25
C PRO A 18 21.33 5.58 0.17
N ILE A 19 20.16 4.96 0.02
CA ILE A 19 18.86 5.66 -0.03
C ILE A 19 18.35 6.09 1.37
N TRP A 20 18.90 5.51 2.45
CA TRP A 20 18.37 5.71 3.79
C TRP A 20 18.36 7.17 4.26
N PRO A 21 19.40 7.98 4.03
CA PRO A 21 19.36 9.40 4.41
C PRO A 21 18.23 10.18 3.73
N GLY A 22 17.90 9.83 2.49
CA GLY A 22 16.76 10.42 1.79
C GLY A 22 15.42 10.01 2.41
N MET A 23 15.29 8.79 2.85
CA MET A 23 14.09 8.29 3.55
C MET A 23 13.92 8.98 4.91
N GLU A 24 15.01 9.14 5.66
CA GLU A 24 14.99 9.88 6.93
C GLU A 24 14.60 11.35 6.74
N ALA A 25 15.05 11.98 5.68
CA ALA A 25 14.75 13.38 5.40
C ALA A 25 13.25 13.62 5.15
N VAL A 26 12.51 12.65 4.61
CA VAL A 26 11.07 12.77 4.36
C VAL A 26 10.21 12.22 5.51
N ALA A 27 10.80 11.46 6.43
CA ALA A 27 10.07 10.84 7.54
C ALA A 27 9.28 11.84 8.40
N PRO A 28 9.79 13.06 8.73
CA PRO A 28 9.03 14.04 9.51
C PRO A 28 7.75 14.53 8.83
N MET A 29 7.64 14.38 7.52
CA MET A 29 6.44 14.78 6.77
C MET A 29 5.29 13.78 6.91
N LEU A 30 5.57 12.52 7.19
CA LEU A 30 4.58 11.47 7.29
C LEU A 30 3.56 11.66 8.42
N PRO A 31 3.95 12.06 9.64
CA PRO A 31 3.01 12.22 10.75
C PRO A 31 1.99 13.34 10.53
N THR A 32 2.36 14.37 9.77
CA THR A 32 1.47 15.52 9.52
C THR A 32 0.42 15.24 8.45
N THR A 33 0.64 14.22 7.64
CA THR A 33 -0.25 13.84 6.53
C THR A 33 -1.13 12.64 6.87
N MET A 34 -0.78 11.88 7.90
CA MET A 34 -1.52 10.70 8.32
C MET A 34 -2.44 11.02 9.51
N PRO A 35 -3.76 10.87 9.37
CA PRO A 35 -4.63 11.04 10.51
C PRO A 35 -4.35 10.00 11.60
N PRO A 36 -4.57 10.33 12.89
CA PRO A 36 -4.32 9.42 14.02
C PRO A 36 -5.00 8.06 13.92
N SER A 37 -6.04 7.96 13.10
CA SER A 37 -6.77 6.72 12.84
C SER A 37 -5.93 5.61 12.21
N TRP A 38 -4.80 5.95 11.59
CA TRP A 38 -3.88 4.96 11.02
C TRP A 38 -3.01 4.26 12.07
N ALA A 39 -2.90 4.87 13.24
CA ALA A 39 -2.10 4.32 14.34
C ALA A 39 -2.82 3.21 15.12
N SER A 40 -4.09 2.96 14.85
CA SER A 40 -4.88 1.96 15.58
C SER A 40 -5.09 0.71 14.73
N PRO A 41 -4.58 -0.45 15.15
CA PRO A 41 -4.87 -1.71 14.48
C PRO A 41 -6.38 -1.92 14.35
N GLY A 42 -6.87 -2.18 13.16
CA GLY A 42 -8.28 -2.47 12.90
C GLY A 42 -9.18 -1.27 12.69
N ARG A 43 -8.66 -0.04 12.68
CA ARG A 43 -9.44 1.15 12.38
C ARG A 43 -9.03 1.88 11.11
N CYS A 44 -8.88 1.17 10.03
CA CYS A 44 -9.07 1.77 8.71
C CYS A 44 -10.56 2.07 8.57
N ARG A 45 -11.01 3.05 9.27
CA ARG A 45 -12.38 3.51 9.08
C ARG A 45 -12.43 4.78 8.26
N PRO A 46 -12.85 4.74 7.41
CA PRO A 46 -13.07 5.06 6.14
C PRO A 46 -14.08 6.09 5.85
N SER A 47 -13.55 7.09 5.32
CA SER A 47 -14.21 7.89 4.29
C SER A 47 -14.44 7.09 2.99
N TRP A 48 -14.02 5.81 2.92
CA TRP A 48 -14.15 4.97 1.72
C TRP A 48 -15.60 4.75 1.26
N PRO A 49 -16.59 4.57 2.15
CA PRO A 49 -17.99 4.53 1.71
C PRO A 49 -18.49 5.80 1.06
N ARG A 50 -17.76 6.91 1.20
CA ARG A 50 -18.07 8.20 0.55
C ARG A 50 -17.41 8.37 -0.81
N VAL A 51 -16.60 7.42 -1.23
CA VAL A 51 -16.03 7.41 -2.58
C VAL A 51 -17.09 6.91 -3.54
N LEU A 52 -17.73 7.83 -4.24
CA LEU A 52 -18.88 7.56 -5.13
C LEU A 52 -18.47 7.45 -6.61
N VAL A 53 -17.20 7.56 -6.89
CA VAL A 53 -16.64 7.39 -8.24
C VAL A 53 -16.09 5.97 -8.40
N PRO A 54 -15.98 5.45 -9.63
CA PRO A 54 -15.28 4.20 -9.88
C PRO A 54 -13.86 4.26 -9.35
N ALA A 55 -13.47 3.24 -8.60
CA ALA A 55 -12.14 3.17 -7.99
C ALA A 55 -11.53 1.79 -8.23
N LEU A 56 -10.27 1.77 -8.61
CA LEU A 56 -9.49 0.55 -8.80
C LEU A 56 -8.53 0.37 -7.64
N VAL A 57 -8.67 -0.72 -6.91
CA VAL A 57 -7.76 -1.13 -5.83
C VAL A 57 -6.87 -2.24 -6.38
N MET A 58 -5.57 -2.03 -6.31
CA MET A 58 -4.59 -2.98 -6.81
C MET A 58 -3.60 -3.36 -5.72
N ALA A 59 -3.18 -4.63 -5.75
CA ALA A 59 -2.11 -5.13 -4.89
C ALA A 59 -1.32 -6.19 -5.65
N GLY A 60 -0.01 -6.21 -5.43
CA GLY A 60 0.83 -7.34 -5.83
C GLY A 60 0.62 -8.53 -4.89
N ASP A 61 0.79 -9.73 -5.40
CA ASP A 61 0.65 -10.97 -4.62
C ASP A 61 1.96 -11.46 -4.02
N VAL A 62 3.07 -10.82 -4.34
CA VAL A 62 4.40 -11.15 -3.81
C VAL A 62 4.83 -10.11 -2.78
N GLY A 63 5.32 -10.54 -1.64
CA GLY A 63 5.87 -9.66 -0.62
C GLY A 63 5.13 -9.74 0.71
N LEU A 64 4.68 -8.62 1.23
CA LEU A 64 4.07 -8.55 2.56
C LEU A 64 2.69 -9.21 2.59
N PRO A 65 2.47 -10.22 3.44
CA PRO A 65 1.23 -11.03 3.42
C PRO A 65 -0.05 -10.24 3.67
N PHE A 66 0.03 -9.13 4.41
CA PHE A 66 -1.15 -8.32 4.75
C PHE A 66 -1.63 -7.42 3.59
N VAL A 67 -0.80 -7.18 2.58
CA VAL A 67 -1.13 -6.26 1.47
C VAL A 67 -2.33 -6.74 0.65
N PRO A 68 -2.39 -8.01 0.21
CA PRO A 68 -3.57 -8.53 -0.49
C PRO A 68 -4.85 -8.45 0.34
N ASP A 69 -4.77 -8.75 1.64
CA ASP A 69 -5.92 -8.67 2.53
C ASP A 69 -6.41 -7.23 2.73
N ALA A 70 -5.50 -6.29 2.90
CA ALA A 70 -5.84 -4.87 2.98
C ALA A 70 -6.51 -4.39 1.69
N ALA A 71 -5.99 -4.74 0.54
CA ALA A 71 -6.55 -4.38 -0.75
C ALA A 71 -7.97 -4.95 -0.93
N ARG A 72 -8.20 -6.19 -0.50
CA ARG A 72 -9.53 -6.82 -0.54
C ARG A 72 -10.52 -6.07 0.33
N VAL A 73 -10.14 -5.72 1.55
CA VAL A 73 -11.00 -4.95 2.46
C VAL A 73 -11.33 -3.57 1.87
N MET A 74 -10.34 -2.89 1.30
CA MET A 74 -10.56 -1.60 0.64
C MET A 74 -11.49 -1.71 -0.57
N GLY A 75 -11.29 -2.70 -1.42
CA GLY A 75 -12.12 -2.92 -2.59
C GLY A 75 -13.58 -3.20 -2.23
N GLN A 76 -13.82 -3.89 -1.12
CA GLN A 76 -15.17 -4.16 -0.61
C GLN A 76 -15.81 -2.95 0.07
N ALA A 77 -15.01 -2.08 0.69
CA ALA A 77 -15.50 -0.92 1.41
C ALA A 77 -15.90 0.25 0.48
N ILE A 78 -15.32 0.33 -0.70
CA ILE A 78 -15.63 1.35 -1.70
C ILE A 78 -16.83 0.89 -2.54
N PRO A 79 -17.93 1.66 -2.62
CA PRO A 79 -19.16 1.25 -3.30
C PRO A 79 -18.98 0.84 -4.76
N GLN A 80 -18.14 1.56 -5.51
CA GLN A 80 -17.78 1.24 -6.89
C GLN A 80 -16.31 0.77 -6.98
N GLY A 81 -15.85 0.07 -5.95
CA GLY A 81 -14.50 -0.48 -5.89
C GLY A 81 -14.35 -1.73 -6.75
N GLN A 82 -13.28 -1.79 -7.51
CA GLN A 82 -12.84 -2.97 -8.22
C GLN A 82 -11.48 -3.40 -7.65
N LEU A 83 -11.34 -4.69 -7.39
CA LEU A 83 -10.08 -5.25 -6.91
C LEU A 83 -9.35 -5.95 -8.06
N ARG A 84 -8.08 -5.64 -8.22
CA ARG A 84 -7.17 -6.35 -9.12
C ARG A 84 -5.93 -6.81 -8.37
N THR A 85 -5.63 -8.08 -8.46
CA THR A 85 -4.37 -8.63 -7.98
C THR A 85 -3.38 -8.66 -9.13
N LEU A 86 -2.21 -8.09 -8.91
CA LEU A 86 -1.12 -8.06 -9.89
C LEU A 86 -0.18 -9.23 -9.61
N GLU A 87 -0.32 -10.27 -10.41
CA GLU A 87 0.42 -11.52 -10.25
C GLU A 87 1.92 -11.30 -10.43
N GLY A 88 2.70 -11.89 -9.53
CA GLY A 88 4.15 -11.80 -9.54
C GLY A 88 4.73 -10.43 -9.20
N GLN A 89 3.90 -9.48 -8.76
CA GLN A 89 4.34 -8.14 -8.42
C GLN A 89 4.50 -7.96 -6.91
N THR A 90 5.51 -7.18 -6.53
CA THR A 90 5.71 -6.70 -5.16
C THR A 90 5.00 -5.36 -4.97
N HIS A 91 5.29 -4.67 -3.87
CA HIS A 91 4.82 -3.31 -3.67
C HIS A 91 5.37 -2.32 -4.72
N GLU A 92 6.55 -2.61 -5.24
CA GLU A 92 7.11 -1.93 -6.40
C GLU A 92 6.63 -2.63 -7.68
N VAL A 93 5.60 -2.09 -8.29
CA VAL A 93 4.96 -2.69 -9.47
C VAL A 93 5.69 -2.32 -10.75
N ASN A 94 5.94 -3.31 -11.60
CA ASN A 94 6.51 -3.09 -12.92
C ASN A 94 5.52 -2.28 -13.79
N PRO A 95 5.94 -1.13 -14.36
CA PRO A 95 5.08 -0.32 -15.21
C PRO A 95 4.49 -1.07 -16.41
N GLY A 96 5.20 -2.03 -16.96
CA GLY A 96 4.72 -2.86 -18.07
C GLY A 96 3.56 -3.78 -17.69
N VAL A 97 3.45 -4.15 -16.40
CA VAL A 97 2.31 -4.92 -15.88
C VAL A 97 1.16 -4.00 -15.50
N LEU A 98 1.47 -2.82 -14.96
CA LEU A 98 0.48 -1.87 -14.48
C LEU A 98 -0.27 -1.16 -15.62
N ALA A 99 0.44 -0.74 -16.66
CA ALA A 99 -0.14 0.06 -17.73
C ALA A 99 -1.34 -0.59 -18.43
N PRO A 100 -1.33 -1.87 -18.82
CA PRO A 100 -2.49 -2.52 -19.42
C PRO A 100 -3.71 -2.53 -18.52
N VAL A 101 -3.51 -2.71 -17.21
CA VAL A 101 -4.60 -2.71 -16.22
C VAL A 101 -5.24 -1.32 -16.11
N LEU A 102 -4.44 -0.27 -16.13
CA LEU A 102 -4.94 1.10 -16.11
C LEU A 102 -5.70 1.46 -17.40
N VAL A 103 -5.19 1.03 -18.55
CA VAL A 103 -5.85 1.26 -19.83
C VAL A 103 -7.22 0.55 -19.88
N GLU A 104 -7.30 -0.66 -19.34
CA GLU A 104 -8.57 -1.39 -19.26
C GLU A 104 -9.59 -0.71 -18.33
N PHE A 105 -9.11 -0.13 -17.23
CA PHE A 105 -9.96 0.54 -16.25
C PHE A 105 -10.45 1.91 -16.73
N PHE A 106 -9.59 2.70 -17.31
CA PHE A 106 -9.90 4.01 -17.84
C PHE A 106 -10.33 3.95 -19.31
#